data_ace74380df81eed8b456a498049798bd
#
_entry.id   ace74380df81eed8b456a498049798bd
#
_cell.length_a   1.000
_cell.length_b   1.000
_cell.length_c   1.000
_cell.angle_alpha   90.00
_cell.angle_beta   90.00
_cell.angle_gamma   90.00
#
_symmetry.space_group_name_H-M   'P 1'
#
loop_
_entity.id
_entity.type
_entity.pdbx_description
1 polymer ?
#
loop_
_entity_poly.entity_id
_entity_poly.type
_entity_poly.pdbx_seq_one_letter_code
_entity_poly.pdbx_strand_id
1 'polypeptide(L)'
;MPRKGPARKRPIVNDPVYGSPMVTQLVNRVLLDGKKSTAERIVYGALEGVGEKSGQDPLTVLKRAMDNIRPSLEVRSRRVGGATYQVPVEVKAGRATTLALRWLVDYARQRREKTLTERLLNEILDASNGLGAAVKRREDTHRMAESNRAFAHYRW
;
A
#
# COMPACT_ATOMS: atom_id res chain seq x y z
N MET A 1 10.32 9.85 -22.40
CA MET A 1 11.38 9.14 -21.61
C MET A 1 12.63 10.00 -21.63
N PRO A 2 13.33 10.19 -20.51
CA PRO A 2 14.56 10.98 -20.48
C PRO A 2 15.66 10.27 -21.31
N ARG A 3 16.30 11.00 -22.20
CA ARG A 3 17.36 10.47 -23.08
C ARG A 3 18.66 10.11 -22.34
N LYS A 4 18.95 10.79 -21.23
CA LYS A 4 20.25 10.70 -20.50
C LYS A 4 20.17 9.90 -19.18
N GLY A 5 19.19 9.05 -19.00
CA GLY A 5 19.03 8.22 -17.81
C GLY A 5 17.67 8.37 -17.11
N PRO A 6 17.44 7.67 -15.99
CA PRO A 6 16.19 7.74 -15.27
C PRO A 6 15.99 9.12 -14.64
N ALA A 7 14.73 9.55 -14.52
CA ALA A 7 14.38 10.79 -13.86
C ALA A 7 14.83 10.77 -12.38
N ARG A 8 15.34 11.90 -11.88
CA ARG A 8 15.73 12.03 -10.47
C ARG A 8 14.51 11.88 -9.58
N LYS A 9 14.57 10.96 -8.63
CA LYS A 9 13.53 10.81 -7.61
C LYS A 9 13.60 11.98 -6.64
N ARG A 10 12.46 12.63 -6.40
CA ARG A 10 12.37 13.68 -5.36
C ARG A 10 12.50 13.03 -3.98
N PRO A 11 13.23 13.64 -3.02
CA PRO A 11 13.26 13.15 -1.65
C PRO A 11 11.86 13.27 -1.03
N ILE A 12 11.51 12.31 -0.19
CA ILE A 12 10.27 12.36 0.57
C ILE A 12 10.54 13.19 1.82
N VAL A 13 9.81 14.28 1.96
CA VAL A 13 9.88 15.14 3.15
C VAL A 13 9.06 14.48 4.25
N ASN A 14 9.54 14.55 5.49
CA ASN A 14 8.79 14.04 6.63
C ASN A 14 7.54 14.89 6.86
N ASP A 15 6.49 14.23 7.35
CA ASP A 15 5.25 14.90 7.73
C ASP A 15 5.49 15.85 8.91
N PRO A 16 4.93 17.08 8.88
CA PRO A 16 5.19 18.06 9.95
C PRO A 16 4.56 17.68 11.29
N VAL A 17 3.46 16.92 11.30
CA VAL A 17 2.74 16.55 12.53
C VAL A 17 3.33 15.29 13.15
N TYR A 18 3.50 14.24 12.36
CA TYR A 18 3.96 12.93 12.83
C TYR A 18 5.47 12.68 12.59
N GLY A 19 6.18 13.58 11.92
CA GLY A 19 7.60 13.41 11.62
C GLY A 19 7.95 12.19 10.75
N SER A 20 6.95 11.54 10.15
CA SER A 20 7.09 10.26 9.47
C SER A 20 6.97 10.38 7.94
N PRO A 21 7.93 9.84 7.16
CA PRO A 21 7.84 9.81 5.70
C PRO A 21 6.71 8.90 5.20
N MET A 22 6.30 7.93 6.01
CA MET A 22 5.19 7.02 5.68
C MET A 22 3.86 7.76 5.66
N VAL A 23 3.64 8.70 6.60
CA VAL A 23 2.43 9.54 6.65
C VAL A 23 2.39 10.45 5.42
N THR A 24 3.50 11.07 5.03
CA THR A 24 3.61 11.87 3.80
C THR A 24 3.24 11.05 2.56
N GLN A 25 3.73 9.81 2.48
CA GLN A 25 3.39 8.92 1.36
C GLN A 25 1.91 8.54 1.35
N LEU A 26 1.31 8.33 2.54
CA LEU A 26 -0.11 8.03 2.68
C LEU A 26 -0.96 9.24 2.24
N VAL A 27 -0.63 10.46 2.68
CA VAL A 27 -1.28 11.71 2.25
C VAL A 27 -1.20 11.84 0.73
N ASN A 28 -0.02 11.64 0.14
CA ASN A 28 0.17 11.70 -1.31
C ASN A 28 -0.65 10.63 -2.06
N ARG A 29 -0.93 9.49 -1.45
CA ARG A 29 -1.77 8.45 -2.06
C ARG A 29 -3.27 8.74 -1.94
N VAL A 30 -3.69 9.38 -0.83
CA VAL A 30 -5.08 9.82 -0.63
C VAL A 30 -5.41 11.05 -1.50
N LEU A 31 -4.41 11.86 -1.84
CA LEU A 31 -4.56 13.07 -2.62
C LEU A 31 -5.28 12.83 -3.96
N LEU A 32 -6.29 13.66 -4.25
CA LEU A 32 -7.00 13.77 -5.53
C LEU A 32 -7.05 15.24 -5.96
N ASP A 33 -6.94 15.50 -7.23
CA ASP A 33 -7.09 16.83 -7.86
C ASP A 33 -6.21 17.93 -7.24
N GLY A 34 -5.08 17.55 -6.62
CA GLY A 34 -4.17 18.50 -5.97
C GLY A 34 -4.67 19.05 -4.62
N LYS A 35 -5.79 18.55 -4.06
CA LYS A 35 -6.38 19.02 -2.79
C LYS A 35 -5.62 18.47 -1.57
N LYS A 36 -4.38 18.93 -1.38
CA LYS A 36 -3.48 18.40 -0.34
C LYS A 36 -4.01 18.61 1.08
N SER A 37 -4.53 19.79 1.41
CA SER A 37 -5.08 20.10 2.73
C SER A 37 -6.25 19.20 3.12
N THR A 38 -7.09 18.83 2.17
CA THR A 38 -8.18 17.88 2.38
C THR A 38 -7.64 16.46 2.64
N ALA A 39 -6.62 16.03 1.89
CA ALA A 39 -5.98 14.73 2.10
C ALA A 39 -5.28 14.65 3.47
N GLU A 40 -4.59 15.71 3.89
CA GLU A 40 -3.97 15.83 5.22
C GLU A 40 -5.01 15.71 6.33
N ARG A 41 -6.12 16.44 6.23
CA ARG A 41 -7.22 16.38 7.21
C ARG A 41 -7.80 14.97 7.33
N ILE A 42 -7.99 14.28 6.22
CA ILE A 42 -8.51 12.89 6.21
C ILE A 42 -7.52 11.94 6.90
N VAL A 43 -6.24 12.03 6.56
CA VAL A 43 -5.21 11.13 7.12
C VAL A 43 -4.99 11.41 8.60
N TYR A 44 -4.89 12.68 9.00
CA TYR A 44 -4.70 13.04 10.42
C TYR A 44 -5.89 12.62 11.27
N GLY A 45 -7.12 12.89 10.82
CA GLY A 45 -8.31 12.45 11.55
C GLY A 45 -8.44 10.92 11.60
N ALA A 46 -7.99 10.20 10.57
CA ALA A 46 -7.95 8.74 10.60
C ALA A 46 -6.91 8.20 11.61
N LEU A 47 -5.71 8.79 11.65
CA LEU A 47 -4.66 8.39 12.60
C LEU A 47 -5.04 8.73 14.06
N GLU A 48 -5.62 9.90 14.30
CA GLU A 48 -6.13 10.29 15.61
C GLU A 48 -7.17 9.28 16.11
N GLY A 49 -8.17 8.96 15.29
CA GLY A 49 -9.17 7.96 15.64
C GLY A 49 -8.60 6.53 15.78
N VAL A 50 -7.52 6.18 15.06
CA VAL A 50 -6.80 4.93 15.30
C VAL A 50 -6.18 4.92 16.69
N GLY A 51 -5.55 6.01 17.12
CA GLY A 51 -5.00 6.14 18.47
C GLY A 51 -6.08 6.02 19.56
N GLU A 52 -7.21 6.70 19.38
CA GLU A 52 -8.33 6.65 20.32
C GLU A 52 -8.94 5.24 20.46
N LYS A 53 -9.16 4.55 19.34
CA LYS A 53 -9.79 3.22 19.34
C LYS A 53 -8.84 2.10 19.77
N SER A 54 -7.55 2.19 19.41
CA SER A 54 -6.57 1.15 19.75
C SER A 54 -5.90 1.35 21.10
N GLY A 55 -5.90 2.56 21.63
CA GLY A 55 -5.13 2.94 22.84
C GLY A 55 -3.62 2.85 22.64
N GLN A 56 -3.13 2.77 21.40
CA GLN A 56 -1.74 2.64 21.04
C GLN A 56 -1.29 3.83 20.19
N ASP A 57 0.04 4.02 20.07
CA ASP A 57 0.57 5.04 19.18
C ASP A 57 0.12 4.79 17.73
N PRO A 58 -0.52 5.80 17.08
CA PRO A 58 -1.04 5.66 15.71
C PRO A 58 -0.01 5.25 14.69
N LEU A 59 1.25 5.71 14.83
CA LEU A 59 2.32 5.35 13.91
C LEU A 59 2.72 3.88 14.03
N THR A 60 2.71 3.36 15.24
CA THR A 60 3.02 1.93 15.50
C THR A 60 1.93 1.04 14.90
N VAL A 61 0.65 1.41 15.05
CA VAL A 61 -0.47 0.68 14.44
C VAL A 61 -0.41 0.75 12.91
N LEU A 62 -0.17 1.94 12.35
CA LEU A 62 -0.01 2.12 10.91
C LEU A 62 1.15 1.28 10.35
N LYS A 63 2.31 1.27 11.03
CA LYS A 63 3.48 0.48 10.63
C LYS A 63 3.14 -1.02 10.62
N ARG A 64 2.49 -1.52 11.66
CA ARG A 64 2.04 -2.91 11.74
C ARG A 64 1.04 -3.25 10.63
N ALA A 65 0.07 -2.37 10.35
CA ALA A 65 -0.86 -2.53 9.24
C ALA A 65 -0.12 -2.61 7.89
N MET A 66 0.83 -1.72 7.66
CA MET A 66 1.63 -1.71 6.44
C MET A 66 2.46 -2.97 6.29
N ASP A 67 3.07 -3.48 7.37
CA ASP A 67 3.86 -4.72 7.34
C ASP A 67 2.97 -5.93 7.02
N ASN A 68 1.73 -5.93 7.52
CA ASN A 68 0.74 -6.98 7.20
C ASN A 68 0.22 -6.90 5.75
N ILE A 69 0.25 -5.74 5.09
CA ILE A 69 -0.24 -5.57 3.71
C ILE A 69 0.90 -5.77 2.69
N ARG A 70 2.16 -5.54 3.05
CA ARG A 70 3.30 -5.62 2.11
C ARG A 70 3.41 -7.00 1.48
N PRO A 71 3.38 -7.11 0.13
CA PRO A 71 3.62 -8.37 -0.56
C PRO A 71 5.12 -8.66 -0.67
N SER A 72 5.51 -9.93 -0.51
CA SER A 72 6.86 -10.42 -0.82
C SER A 72 6.98 -10.88 -2.27
N LEU A 73 5.87 -11.35 -2.87
CA LEU A 73 5.80 -11.85 -4.24
C LEU A 73 4.74 -11.10 -5.04
N GLU A 74 4.99 -10.91 -6.31
CA GLU A 74 4.00 -10.47 -7.30
C GLU A 74 4.09 -11.36 -8.54
N VAL A 75 3.04 -11.35 -9.36
CA VAL A 75 3.01 -12.07 -10.62
C VAL A 75 3.18 -11.07 -11.76
N ARG A 76 4.11 -11.34 -12.68
CA ARG A 76 4.32 -10.55 -13.89
C ARG A 76 4.11 -11.40 -15.12
N SER A 77 3.40 -10.85 -16.10
CA SER A 77 3.24 -11.51 -17.38
C SER A 77 4.53 -11.41 -18.21
N ARG A 78 4.95 -12.53 -18.78
CA ARG A 78 6.06 -12.61 -19.72
C ARG A 78 5.62 -13.38 -20.96
N ARG A 79 5.95 -12.87 -22.12
CA ARG A 79 5.67 -13.53 -23.39
C ARG A 79 6.89 -14.35 -23.83
N VAL A 80 6.70 -15.66 -24.03
CA VAL A 80 7.73 -16.59 -24.48
C VAL A 80 7.14 -17.43 -25.59
N GLY A 81 7.77 -17.43 -26.78
CA GLY A 81 7.32 -18.23 -27.93
C GLY A 81 5.88 -17.99 -28.37
N GLY A 82 5.35 -16.76 -28.19
CA GLY A 82 3.96 -16.42 -28.53
C GLY A 82 2.95 -16.65 -27.41
N ALA A 83 3.26 -17.45 -26.40
CA ALA A 83 2.41 -17.65 -25.22
C ALA A 83 2.74 -16.65 -24.09
N THR A 84 1.74 -16.23 -23.33
CA THR A 84 1.90 -15.33 -22.17
C THR A 84 1.84 -16.14 -20.89
N TYR A 85 2.93 -16.11 -20.14
CA TYR A 85 3.05 -16.79 -18.84
C TYR A 85 3.01 -15.80 -17.70
N GLN A 86 2.39 -16.20 -16.60
CA GLN A 86 2.39 -15.45 -15.35
C GLN A 86 3.57 -15.91 -14.49
N VAL A 87 4.61 -15.10 -14.44
CA VAL A 87 5.87 -15.44 -13.75
C VAL A 87 5.89 -14.83 -12.36
N PRO A 88 6.06 -15.62 -11.27
CA PRO A 88 6.22 -15.09 -9.93
C PRO A 88 7.59 -14.41 -9.77
N VAL A 89 7.60 -13.21 -9.21
CA VAL A 89 8.80 -12.38 -9.00
C VAL A 89 8.79 -11.80 -7.60
N GLU A 90 9.94 -11.77 -6.95
CA GLU A 90 10.11 -11.08 -5.66
C GLU A 90 9.91 -9.57 -5.81
N VAL A 91 9.24 -8.97 -4.84
CA VAL A 91 8.92 -7.55 -4.83
C VAL A 91 10.03 -6.78 -4.10
N LYS A 92 10.66 -5.81 -4.78
CA LYS A 92 11.62 -4.90 -4.15
C LYS A 92 10.95 -4.09 -3.04
N ALA A 93 11.65 -3.82 -1.92
CA ALA A 93 11.09 -3.16 -0.73
C ALA A 93 10.35 -1.83 -1.02
N GLY A 94 10.89 -0.97 -1.87
CA GLY A 94 10.23 0.28 -2.26
C GLY A 94 8.92 0.08 -3.03
N ARG A 95 8.86 -0.96 -3.87
CA ARG A 95 7.64 -1.35 -4.58
C ARG A 95 6.62 -1.98 -3.64
N ALA A 96 7.06 -2.84 -2.70
CA ALA A 96 6.19 -3.45 -1.70
C ALA A 96 5.46 -2.38 -0.87
N THR A 97 6.19 -1.35 -0.42
CA THR A 97 5.59 -0.20 0.29
C THR A 97 4.59 0.56 -0.60
N THR A 98 4.92 0.80 -1.87
CA THR A 98 4.01 1.48 -2.81
C THR A 98 2.73 0.66 -3.05
N LEU A 99 2.85 -0.66 -3.19
CA LEU A 99 1.70 -1.55 -3.36
C LEU A 99 0.82 -1.58 -2.10
N ALA A 100 1.44 -1.67 -0.93
CA ALA A 100 0.72 -1.67 0.34
C ALA A 100 -0.08 -0.38 0.56
N LEU A 101 0.52 0.79 0.33
CA LEU A 101 -0.18 2.08 0.39
C LEU A 101 -1.32 2.17 -0.62
N ARG A 102 -1.10 1.68 -1.83
CA ARG A 102 -2.12 1.65 -2.87
C ARG A 102 -3.31 0.80 -2.44
N TRP A 103 -3.06 -0.42 -2.01
CA TRP A 103 -4.13 -1.33 -1.59
C TRP A 103 -4.87 -0.80 -0.37
N LEU A 104 -4.16 -0.30 0.63
CA LEU A 104 -4.79 0.30 1.81
C LEU A 104 -5.80 1.39 1.43
N VAL A 105 -5.41 2.35 0.59
CA VAL A 105 -6.29 3.46 0.18
C VAL A 105 -7.40 3.00 -0.77
N ASP A 106 -7.09 2.13 -1.74
CA ASP A 106 -8.05 1.67 -2.73
C ASP A 106 -9.17 0.82 -2.06
N TYR A 107 -8.83 -0.03 -1.09
CA TYR A 107 -9.81 -0.80 -0.33
C TYR A 107 -10.53 0.03 0.74
N ALA A 108 -9.85 0.99 1.38
CA ALA A 108 -10.55 1.96 2.23
C ALA A 108 -11.65 2.71 1.46
N ARG A 109 -11.40 3.13 0.22
CA ARG A 109 -12.41 3.80 -0.62
C ARG A 109 -13.63 2.93 -0.94
N GLN A 110 -13.47 1.60 -0.97
CA GLN A 110 -14.55 0.64 -1.26
C GLN A 110 -15.41 0.30 -0.04
N ARG A 111 -15.00 0.71 1.16
CA ARG A 111 -15.76 0.48 2.39
C ARG A 111 -17.09 1.26 2.38
N ARG A 112 -18.01 0.82 3.22
CA ARG A 112 -19.39 1.33 3.28
C ARG A 112 -19.60 2.50 4.24
N GLU A 113 -18.61 2.82 5.08
CA GLU A 113 -18.70 3.93 6.03
C GLU A 113 -18.92 5.26 5.30
N LYS A 114 -19.51 6.25 5.97
CA LYS A 114 -19.92 7.52 5.36
C LYS A 114 -18.72 8.35 4.90
N THR A 115 -17.72 8.52 5.75
CA THR A 115 -16.56 9.39 5.48
C THR A 115 -15.32 8.58 5.11
N LEU A 116 -14.43 9.16 4.28
CA LEU A 116 -13.14 8.51 3.94
C LEU A 116 -12.22 8.39 5.17
N THR A 117 -12.36 9.32 6.12
CA THR A 117 -11.64 9.28 7.40
C THR A 117 -11.97 8.00 8.17
N GLU A 118 -13.26 7.70 8.36
CA GLU A 118 -13.72 6.48 9.02
C GLU A 118 -13.33 5.21 8.26
N ARG A 119 -13.45 5.23 6.95
CA ARG A 119 -13.06 4.12 6.07
C ARG A 119 -11.58 3.78 6.22
N LEU A 120 -10.73 4.81 6.17
CA LEU A 120 -9.28 4.65 6.30
C LEU A 120 -8.89 4.18 7.70
N LEU A 121 -9.50 4.76 8.73
CA LEU A 121 -9.31 4.37 10.13
C LEU A 121 -9.63 2.89 10.33
N ASN A 122 -10.80 2.44 9.89
CA ASN A 122 -11.23 1.06 10.08
C ASN A 122 -10.39 0.07 9.25
N GLU A 123 -9.98 0.44 8.03
CA GLU A 123 -9.08 -0.40 7.23
C GLU A 123 -7.69 -0.52 7.86
N ILE A 124 -7.15 0.55 8.48
CA ILE A 124 -5.86 0.50 9.21
C ILE A 124 -5.98 -0.42 10.43
N LEU A 125 -7.07 -0.32 11.22
CA LEU A 125 -7.29 -1.18 12.38
C LEU A 125 -7.42 -2.65 11.97
N ASP A 126 -8.27 -2.95 10.97
CA ASP A 126 -8.44 -4.31 10.47
C ASP A 126 -7.11 -4.88 9.96
N ALA A 127 -6.38 -4.11 9.15
CA ALA A 127 -5.08 -4.52 8.63
C ALA A 127 -4.03 -4.74 9.71
N SER A 128 -4.03 -3.94 10.79
CA SER A 128 -3.13 -4.12 11.93
C SER A 128 -3.36 -5.45 12.64
N ASN A 129 -4.60 -5.96 12.60
CA ASN A 129 -4.99 -7.24 13.16
C ASN A 129 -4.90 -8.41 12.15
N GLY A 130 -4.33 -8.15 10.96
CA GLY A 130 -4.23 -9.16 9.91
C GLY A 130 -5.54 -9.44 9.17
N LEU A 131 -6.52 -8.55 9.30
CA LEU A 131 -7.84 -8.63 8.68
C LEU A 131 -8.00 -7.56 7.59
N GLY A 132 -9.17 -7.54 6.95
CA GLY A 132 -9.50 -6.51 5.97
C GLY A 132 -9.17 -6.87 4.52
N ALA A 133 -9.73 -6.07 3.60
CA ALA A 133 -9.64 -6.34 2.17
C ALA A 133 -8.23 -6.12 1.60
N ALA A 134 -7.47 -5.20 2.18
CA ALA A 134 -6.09 -4.94 1.77
C ALA A 134 -5.17 -6.14 2.10
N VAL A 135 -5.32 -6.75 3.27
CA VAL A 135 -4.59 -7.96 3.66
C VAL A 135 -5.01 -9.15 2.78
N LYS A 136 -6.30 -9.32 2.54
CA LYS A 136 -6.82 -10.34 1.63
C LYS A 136 -6.21 -10.20 0.22
N ARG A 137 -6.05 -8.99 -0.27
CA ARG A 137 -5.39 -8.73 -1.57
C ARG A 137 -3.95 -9.21 -1.60
N ARG A 138 -3.19 -9.02 -0.52
CA ARG A 138 -1.84 -9.59 -0.39
C ARG A 138 -1.87 -11.12 -0.48
N GLU A 139 -2.77 -11.75 0.27
CA GLU A 139 -2.92 -13.21 0.29
C GLU A 139 -3.29 -13.75 -1.09
N ASP A 140 -4.23 -13.14 -1.78
CA ASP A 140 -4.62 -13.52 -3.14
C ASP A 140 -3.44 -13.38 -4.13
N THR A 141 -2.64 -12.32 -3.98
CA THR A 141 -1.43 -12.11 -4.80
C THR A 141 -0.38 -13.20 -4.53
N HIS A 142 -0.16 -13.56 -3.26
CA HIS A 142 0.75 -14.64 -2.89
C HIS A 142 0.23 -16.00 -3.38
N ARG A 143 -1.06 -16.28 -3.25
CA ARG A 143 -1.69 -17.52 -3.76
C ARG A 143 -1.53 -17.63 -5.29
N MET A 144 -1.76 -16.54 -6.02
CA MET A 144 -1.50 -16.51 -7.47
C MET A 144 -0.03 -16.78 -7.80
N ALA A 145 0.91 -16.20 -7.06
CA ALA A 145 2.33 -16.42 -7.26
C ALA A 145 2.72 -17.89 -6.97
N GLU A 146 2.15 -18.47 -5.95
CA GLU A 146 2.38 -19.88 -5.59
C GLU A 146 1.81 -20.84 -6.64
N SER A 147 0.58 -20.60 -7.11
CA SER A 147 -0.03 -21.40 -8.18
C SER A 147 0.76 -21.36 -9.48
N ASN A 148 1.47 -20.25 -9.75
CA ASN A 148 2.33 -20.10 -10.93
C ASN A 148 3.80 -20.44 -10.68
N ARG A 149 4.12 -21.08 -9.55
CA ARG A 149 5.50 -21.42 -9.16
C ARG A 149 6.25 -22.26 -10.22
N ALA A 150 5.53 -23.10 -10.94
CA ALA A 150 6.09 -23.91 -12.05
C ALA A 150 6.74 -23.05 -13.15
N PHE A 151 6.32 -21.80 -13.33
CA PHE A 151 6.85 -20.87 -14.33
C PHE A 151 7.97 -19.97 -13.79
N ALA A 152 8.43 -20.18 -12.56
CA ALA A 152 9.50 -19.37 -11.95
C ALA A 152 10.82 -19.42 -12.73
N HIS A 153 11.11 -20.51 -13.45
CA HIS A 153 12.27 -20.64 -14.30
C HIS A 153 12.27 -19.72 -15.53
N TYR A 154 11.12 -19.14 -15.89
CA TYR A 154 11.04 -18.09 -16.92
C TYR A 154 11.40 -16.69 -16.39
N ARG A 155 11.86 -16.55 -15.16
CA ARG A 155 12.33 -15.30 -14.57
C ARG A 155 13.56 -14.78 -15.34
N TRP A 156 13.60 -13.46 -15.62
CA TRP A 156 14.77 -12.78 -16.23
C TRP A 156 15.57 -12.02 -15.19
#